data_cee24cb569cb19bff09a9ec01579e7ba
#
_entry.id   cee24cb569cb19bff09a9ec01579e7ba
#
_cell.length_a   1.000
_cell.length_b   1.000
_cell.length_c   1.000
_cell.angle_alpha   90.00
_cell.angle_beta   90.00
_cell.angle_gamma   90.00
#
_symmetry.space_group_name_H-M   'P 1'
#
loop_
_entity.id
_entity.type
_entity.pdbx_description
1 polymer ?
#
loop_
_entity_poly.entity_id
_entity_poly.type
_entity_poly.pdbx_seq_one_letter_code
_entity_poly.pdbx_strand_id
1 'polypeptide(L)'
;MKNLFTAIPENLKDEVVETILRTPGFCVERIVSRGHCSPAGFWYDQDGAEWVILLKGSAGLRFEDRADVIALAPGDHLHIDPHRSHRVEWTAPEQETIWLAVHYP
;
A
#
# COMPACT_ATOMS: atom_id res chain seq x y z
N MET A 1 16.44 17.95 1.66
CA MET A 1 15.29 17.48 0.86
C MET A 1 15.09 16.00 1.10
N LYS A 2 13.85 15.56 1.18
CA LYS A 2 13.50 14.14 1.38
C LYS A 2 13.07 13.53 0.05
N ASN A 3 13.32 12.23 -0.10
CA ASN A 3 13.00 11.50 -1.32
C ASN A 3 12.31 10.19 -0.95
N LEU A 4 11.22 9.85 -1.65
CA LEU A 4 10.43 8.65 -1.36
C LEU A 4 11.21 7.35 -1.61
N PHE A 5 12.29 7.39 -2.39
CA PHE A 5 13.09 6.21 -2.72
C PHE A 5 14.31 6.06 -1.83
N THR A 6 14.52 6.94 -0.86
CA THR A 6 15.69 6.90 0.03
C THR A 6 15.29 6.60 1.46
N ALA A 7 16.29 6.37 2.33
CA ALA A 7 16.09 6.06 3.75
C ALA A 7 15.19 4.84 3.94
N ILE A 8 15.43 3.81 3.14
CA ILE A 8 14.72 2.54 3.26
C ILE A 8 15.43 1.70 4.33
N PRO A 9 14.70 1.18 5.34
CA PRO A 9 15.30 0.30 6.34
C PRO A 9 15.92 -0.93 5.69
N GLU A 10 17.12 -1.31 6.11
CA GLU A 10 17.84 -2.48 5.55
C GLU A 10 17.16 -3.80 5.90
N ASN A 11 16.66 -3.90 7.13
CA ASN A 11 16.01 -5.11 7.62
C ASN A 11 14.51 -4.87 7.78
N LEU A 12 13.73 -5.28 6.78
CA LEU A 12 12.29 -5.18 6.82
C LEU A 12 11.70 -6.47 7.40
N LYS A 13 11.73 -6.59 8.72
CA LYS A 13 11.06 -7.71 9.40
C LYS A 13 9.55 -7.60 9.21
N ASP A 14 9.03 -6.38 9.37
CA ASP A 14 7.63 -6.07 9.18
C ASP A 14 7.50 -4.95 8.14
N GLU A 15 6.32 -4.84 7.55
CA GLU A 15 5.98 -3.72 6.67
C GLU A 15 6.14 -2.41 7.45
N VAL A 16 6.72 -1.40 6.80
CA VAL A 16 6.93 -0.09 7.41
C VAL A 16 5.96 0.92 6.81
N VAL A 17 5.16 1.55 7.65
CA VAL A 17 4.23 2.60 7.27
C VAL A 17 4.70 3.91 7.91
N GLU A 18 5.00 4.89 7.06
CA GLU A 18 5.51 6.18 7.52
C GLU A 18 4.58 7.31 7.06
N THR A 19 4.17 8.15 8.00
CA THR A 19 3.40 9.35 7.66
C THR A 19 4.31 10.38 7.04
N ILE A 20 4.03 10.78 5.80
CA ILE A 20 4.74 11.82 5.08
C ILE A 20 4.14 13.18 5.40
N LEU A 21 2.81 13.26 5.39
CA LEU A 21 2.08 14.50 5.61
C LEU A 21 0.71 14.18 6.18
N ARG A 22 0.33 14.92 7.21
CA ARG A 22 -1.00 14.79 7.80
C ARG A 22 -1.61 16.16 8.00
N THR A 23 -2.84 16.32 7.52
CA THR A 23 -3.67 17.51 7.75
C THR A 23 -5.04 17.03 8.24
N PRO A 24 -5.92 17.93 8.72
CA PRO A 24 -7.27 17.51 9.11
C PRO A 24 -8.06 16.86 7.97
N GLY A 25 -7.73 17.18 6.71
CA GLY A 25 -8.47 16.69 5.54
C GLY A 25 -7.87 15.46 4.87
N PHE A 26 -6.60 15.14 5.11
CA PHE A 26 -5.98 13.95 4.48
C PHE A 26 -4.69 13.54 5.17
N CYS A 27 -4.26 12.32 4.85
CA CYS A 27 -2.99 11.76 5.31
C CYS A 27 -2.28 11.11 4.14
N VAL A 28 -0.99 11.41 3.98
CA VAL A 28 -0.13 10.81 2.97
C VAL A 28 0.88 9.90 3.66
N GLU A 29 0.97 8.65 3.21
CA GLU A 29 1.86 7.65 3.81
C GLU A 29 2.73 7.01 2.75
N ARG A 30 3.99 6.72 3.14
CA ARG A 30 4.85 5.80 2.39
C ARG A 30 4.78 4.45 3.06
N ILE A 31 4.54 3.41 2.27
CA ILE A 31 4.51 2.03 2.75
C ILE A 31 5.63 1.28 2.05
N VAL A 32 6.48 0.62 2.83
CA VAL A 32 7.59 -0.17 2.30
C VAL A 32 7.41 -1.61 2.73
N SER A 33 7.41 -2.51 1.76
CA SER A 33 7.25 -3.95 1.96
C SER A 33 8.40 -4.70 1.29
N ARG A 34 8.65 -5.91 1.75
CA ARG A 34 9.54 -6.87 1.07
C ARG A 34 8.97 -8.26 1.31
N GLY A 35 8.17 -8.74 0.36
CA GLY A 35 7.49 -10.02 0.50
C GLY A 35 6.34 -10.04 1.50
N HIS A 36 6.03 -8.91 2.14
CA HIS A 36 4.94 -8.83 3.10
C HIS A 36 3.59 -8.90 2.40
N CYS A 37 2.64 -9.51 3.07
CA CYS A 37 1.25 -9.55 2.61
C CYS A 37 0.31 -9.45 3.81
N SER A 38 -0.96 -9.22 3.54
CA SER A 38 -1.97 -9.20 4.59
C SER A 38 -2.11 -10.58 5.22
N PRO A 39 -2.31 -10.68 6.55
CA PRO A 39 -2.52 -11.98 7.19
C PRO A 39 -3.71 -12.73 6.59
N ALA A 40 -3.67 -14.05 6.63
CA ALA A 40 -4.75 -14.89 6.11
C ALA A 40 -6.09 -14.50 6.74
N GLY A 41 -7.10 -14.32 5.91
CA GLY A 41 -8.45 -13.95 6.37
C GLY A 41 -8.63 -12.50 6.78
N PHE A 42 -7.58 -11.69 6.72
CA PHE A 42 -7.67 -10.27 7.07
C PHE A 42 -8.05 -9.42 5.85
N TRP A 43 -9.00 -8.52 6.06
CA TRP A 43 -9.45 -7.55 5.05
C TRP A 43 -9.40 -6.15 5.64
N TYR A 44 -8.80 -5.21 4.91
CA TYR A 44 -8.90 -3.80 5.26
C TYR A 44 -10.30 -3.30 4.92
N ASP A 45 -10.92 -2.63 5.88
CA ASP A 45 -12.23 -1.99 5.72
C ASP A 45 -12.12 -0.65 6.43
N GLN A 46 -12.06 0.44 5.68
CA GLN A 46 -11.78 1.77 6.21
C GLN A 46 -12.97 2.70 6.03
N ASP A 47 -13.14 3.61 6.99
CA ASP A 47 -14.22 4.61 6.95
C ASP A 47 -14.01 5.65 5.84
N GLY A 48 -12.75 5.94 5.50
CA GLY A 48 -12.41 6.92 4.48
C GLY A 48 -12.01 6.27 3.16
N ALA A 49 -11.79 7.10 2.16
CA ALA A 49 -11.26 6.69 0.86
C ALA A 49 -9.75 6.63 0.87
N GLU A 50 -9.19 5.86 -0.04
CA GLU A 50 -7.75 5.74 -0.23
C GLU A 50 -7.41 5.79 -1.72
N TRP A 51 -6.40 6.59 -2.08
CA TRP A 51 -5.79 6.51 -3.40
C TRP A 51 -4.37 5.99 -3.21
N VAL A 52 -3.99 4.98 -3.96
CA VAL A 52 -2.68 4.35 -3.82
C VAL A 52 -1.99 4.25 -5.16
N ILE A 53 -0.69 4.51 -5.18
CA ILE A 53 0.16 4.32 -6.35
C ILE A 53 1.38 3.47 -5.95
N LEU A 54 1.72 2.51 -6.81
CA LEU A 54 2.95 1.75 -6.65
C LEU A 54 4.09 2.52 -7.29
N LEU A 55 5.13 2.82 -6.52
CA LEU A 55 6.29 3.59 -7.00
C LEU A 55 7.46 2.68 -7.39
N LYS A 56 7.62 1.56 -6.71
CA LYS A 56 8.72 0.62 -6.95
C LYS A 56 8.28 -0.79 -6.56
N GLY A 57 8.84 -1.80 -7.21
CA GLY A 57 8.56 -3.18 -6.91
C GLY A 57 7.35 -3.71 -7.64
N SER A 58 6.65 -4.65 -7.04
CA SER A 58 5.43 -5.24 -7.59
C SER A 58 4.57 -5.79 -6.46
N ALA A 59 3.27 -5.83 -6.69
CA ALA A 59 2.31 -6.27 -5.67
C ALA A 59 1.04 -6.79 -6.31
N GLY A 60 0.31 -7.60 -5.56
CA GLY A 60 -1.03 -8.04 -5.93
C GLY A 60 -2.03 -7.56 -4.88
N LEU A 61 -3.09 -6.91 -5.33
CA LEU A 61 -4.15 -6.41 -4.46
C LEU A 61 -5.46 -7.08 -4.87
N ARG A 62 -6.25 -7.47 -3.89
CA ARG A 62 -7.54 -8.12 -4.12
C ARG A 62 -8.63 -7.40 -3.35
N PHE A 63 -9.76 -7.14 -4.03
CA PHE A 63 -10.99 -6.70 -3.39
C PHE A 63 -11.82 -7.92 -3.00
N GLU A 64 -12.50 -7.85 -1.86
CA GLU A 64 -13.32 -8.95 -1.38
C GLU A 64 -14.48 -9.27 -2.34
N ASP A 65 -15.00 -8.26 -3.01
CA ASP A 65 -16.09 -8.40 -3.97
C ASP A 65 -15.66 -8.94 -5.34
N ARG A 66 -14.37 -9.30 -5.51
CA ARG A 66 -13.84 -9.85 -6.76
C ARG A 66 -12.99 -11.08 -6.49
N ALA A 67 -12.98 -12.00 -7.43
CA ALA A 67 -12.20 -13.23 -7.32
C ALA A 67 -10.75 -13.05 -7.79
N ASP A 68 -10.50 -12.10 -8.70
CA ASP A 68 -9.19 -11.90 -9.30
C ASP A 68 -8.28 -11.00 -8.47
N VAL A 69 -6.98 -11.25 -8.55
CA VAL A 69 -5.95 -10.42 -7.94
C VAL A 69 -5.47 -9.41 -8.98
N ILE A 70 -5.43 -8.14 -8.59
CA ILE A 70 -4.95 -7.06 -9.46
C ILE A 70 -3.44 -6.94 -9.26
N ALA A 71 -2.67 -7.27 -10.29
CA ALA A 71 -1.21 -7.10 -10.26
C ALA A 71 -0.86 -5.65 -10.57
N LEU A 72 -0.01 -5.06 -9.73
CA LEU A 72 0.42 -3.67 -9.85
C LEU A 72 1.90 -3.60 -10.15
N ALA A 73 2.24 -2.75 -11.10
CA ALA A 73 3.62 -2.40 -11.48
C ALA A 73 3.85 -0.90 -11.20
N PRO A 74 5.12 -0.44 -11.17
CA PRO A 74 5.41 0.96 -10.90
C PRO A 74 4.62 1.91 -11.81
N GLY A 75 3.98 2.90 -11.19
CA GLY A 75 3.10 3.85 -11.87
C GLY A 75 1.63 3.48 -11.86
N ASP A 76 1.29 2.22 -11.58
CA ASP A 76 -0.10 1.81 -11.46
C ASP A 76 -0.71 2.39 -10.21
N HIS A 77 -1.90 2.96 -10.33
CA HIS A 77 -2.62 3.54 -9.20
C HIS A 77 -4.08 3.16 -9.26
N LEU A 78 -4.73 3.20 -8.11
CA LEU A 78 -6.16 2.92 -8.04
C LEU A 78 -6.79 3.64 -6.85
N HIS A 79 -8.09 3.81 -6.93
CA HIS A 79 -8.90 4.42 -5.89
C HIS A 79 -9.66 3.33 -5.15
N ILE A 80 -9.67 3.40 -3.83
CA ILE A 80 -10.40 2.48 -2.97
C ILE A 80 -11.47 3.26 -2.24
N ASP A 81 -12.73 2.97 -2.55
CA ASP A 81 -13.87 3.63 -1.91
C ASP A 81 -13.95 3.29 -0.41
N PRO A 82 -14.58 4.16 0.40
CA PRO A 82 -14.86 3.82 1.80
C PRO A 82 -15.55 2.47 1.91
N HIS A 83 -15.13 1.67 2.88
CA HIS A 83 -15.68 0.35 3.19
C HIS A 83 -15.57 -0.69 2.07
N ARG A 84 -14.76 -0.43 1.06
CA ARG A 84 -14.47 -1.46 0.07
C ARG A 84 -13.34 -2.35 0.59
N SER A 85 -13.71 -3.51 1.08
CA SER A 85 -12.78 -4.46 1.69
C SER A 85 -11.73 -4.94 0.70
N HIS A 86 -10.46 -4.86 1.09
CA HIS A 86 -9.33 -5.21 0.23
C HIS A 86 -8.19 -5.75 1.06
N ARG A 87 -7.23 -6.40 0.38
CA ARG A 87 -6.04 -6.95 1.00
C ARG A 87 -4.88 -6.99 0.00
N VAL A 88 -3.67 -6.99 0.52
CA VAL A 88 -2.46 -7.23 -0.26
C VAL A 88 -2.21 -8.73 -0.24
N GLU A 89 -2.35 -9.38 -1.40
CA GLU A 89 -2.15 -10.82 -1.53
C GLU A 89 -0.67 -11.18 -1.55
N TRP A 90 0.16 -10.33 -2.17
CA TRP A 90 1.60 -10.57 -2.25
C TRP A 90 2.34 -9.27 -2.56
N THR A 91 3.61 -9.21 -2.18
CA THR A 91 4.57 -8.21 -2.65
C THR A 91 5.83 -8.94 -3.08
N ALA A 92 6.65 -8.30 -3.92
CA ALA A 92 7.89 -8.91 -4.41
C ALA A 92 8.77 -9.34 -3.23
N PRO A 93 9.21 -10.62 -3.19
CA PRO A 93 9.99 -11.12 -2.03
C PRO A 93 11.45 -10.70 -2.07
N GLU A 94 11.98 -10.33 -3.24
CA GLU A 94 13.41 -10.11 -3.44
C GLU A 94 13.79 -8.64 -3.60
N GLN A 95 12.84 -7.72 -3.49
CA GLN A 95 13.09 -6.29 -3.56
C GLN A 95 12.09 -5.51 -2.73
N GLU A 96 12.43 -4.27 -2.43
CA GLU A 96 11.48 -3.37 -1.78
C GLU A 96 10.34 -3.04 -2.72
N THR A 97 9.14 -3.02 -2.18
CA THR A 97 7.95 -2.48 -2.82
C THR A 97 7.58 -1.21 -2.08
N ILE A 98 7.51 -0.11 -2.80
CA ILE A 98 7.22 1.21 -2.23
C ILE A 98 5.89 1.70 -2.79
N TRP A 99 4.98 2.00 -1.86
CA TRP A 99 3.66 2.55 -2.16
C TRP A 99 3.56 3.96 -1.61
N LEU A 100 2.80 4.79 -2.28
CA LEU A 100 2.33 6.05 -1.73
C LEU A 100 0.82 5.94 -1.60
N ALA A 101 0.32 6.16 -0.40
CA ALA A 101 -1.11 6.10 -0.11
C ALA A 101 -1.60 7.45 0.38
N VAL A 102 -2.73 7.89 -0.15
CA VAL A 102 -3.41 9.12 0.27
C VAL A 102 -4.76 8.72 0.85
N HIS A 103 -4.94 8.99 2.14
CA HIS A 103 -6.20 8.71 2.85
C HIS A 103 -6.97 10.01 3.04
N TYR A 104 -8.27 10.00 2.76
CA TYR A 104 -9.14 11.16 2.93
C TYR A 104 -10.58 10.70 3.19
N PRO A 105 -11.42 11.56 3.78
CA PRO A 105 -12.82 11.20 4.07
C PRO A 105 -13.66 10.94 2.82
#